data_338d4f447361d29e02cd85aa5365693e
#
_entry.id   338d4f447361d29e02cd85aa5365693e
#
_cell.length_a   1.000
_cell.length_b   1.000
_cell.length_c   1.000
_cell.angle_alpha   90.00
_cell.angle_beta   90.00
_cell.angle_gamma   90.00
#
_symmetry.space_group_name_H-M   'P 1'
#
loop_
_entity.id
_entity.type
_entity.pdbx_description
1 polymer ?
#
loop_
_entity_poly.entity_id
_entity_poly.type
_entity_poly.pdbx_seq_one_letter_code
_entity_poly.pdbx_strand_id
1 'polypeptide(L)'
;IEYSAKKSGCFHLIGAKNLEYCKEFIIAEGFATAATIYKALNKPVIMGIDAGNLSKIVETLKNKFQNTPITLIADNDKKRELKGLSNVGVETAKEIQQKFSDIKVIIPKISNQEAEQGISDFNDIFL
;
A
#
# COMPACT_ATOMS: atom_id res chain seq x y z
N ILE A 1 18.76 -11.15 -7.42
CA ILE A 1 17.30 -11.36 -7.38
C ILE A 1 16.70 -11.02 -8.73
N GLU A 2 15.96 -11.94 -9.28
CA GLU A 2 15.35 -11.77 -10.58
C GLU A 2 13.93 -11.23 -10.43
N TYR A 3 13.81 -9.93 -10.36
CA TYR A 3 12.51 -9.29 -10.20
C TYR A 3 11.64 -9.37 -11.45
N SER A 4 12.26 -9.31 -12.62
CA SER A 4 11.52 -9.24 -13.89
C SER A 4 10.66 -10.46 -14.15
N ALA A 5 11.13 -11.65 -13.76
CA ALA A 5 10.43 -12.90 -14.02
C ALA A 5 9.37 -13.25 -12.98
N LYS A 6 9.44 -12.68 -11.78
CA LYS A 6 8.56 -13.05 -10.65
C LYS A 6 8.03 -11.85 -9.87
N LYS A 7 7.74 -10.76 -10.56
CA LYS A 7 7.25 -9.56 -9.90
C LYS A 7 5.86 -9.76 -9.29
N SER A 8 5.01 -10.56 -9.93
CA SER A 8 3.64 -10.78 -9.47
C SER A 8 3.63 -11.52 -8.12
N GLY A 9 3.05 -10.92 -7.13
CA GLY A 9 2.97 -11.47 -5.77
C GLY A 9 4.23 -11.30 -4.93
N CYS A 10 5.30 -10.74 -5.50
CA CYS A 10 6.53 -10.47 -4.77
C CYS A 10 6.45 -9.16 -4.01
N PHE A 11 7.13 -9.09 -2.87
CA PHE A 11 7.14 -7.89 -2.03
C PHE A 11 8.41 -7.83 -1.19
N HIS A 12 8.64 -6.66 -0.58
CA HIS A 12 9.69 -6.48 0.41
C HIS A 12 9.08 -6.28 1.79
N LEU A 13 9.66 -6.93 2.80
CA LEU A 13 9.25 -6.76 4.18
C LEU A 13 10.27 -5.87 4.89
N ILE A 14 9.81 -4.76 5.44
CA ILE A 14 10.62 -3.80 6.17
C ILE A 14 10.34 -3.97 7.66
N GLY A 15 11.38 -4.13 8.48
CA GLY A 15 11.26 -4.15 9.92
C GLY A 15 11.06 -5.53 10.56
N ALA A 16 11.06 -6.60 9.77
CA ALA A 16 11.01 -7.98 10.28
C ALA A 16 11.71 -8.91 9.30
N LYS A 17 12.12 -10.09 9.78
CA LYS A 17 12.81 -11.07 8.94
C LYS A 17 11.85 -11.87 8.07
N ASN A 18 10.68 -12.16 8.59
CA ASN A 18 9.66 -12.88 7.84
C ASN A 18 8.26 -12.55 8.33
N LEU A 19 7.24 -12.96 7.57
CA LEU A 19 5.85 -12.64 7.81
C LEU A 19 5.30 -13.22 9.12
N GLU A 20 5.87 -14.31 9.58
CA GLU A 20 5.39 -15.00 10.79
C GLU A 20 5.59 -14.17 12.05
N TYR A 21 6.52 -13.21 12.03
CA TYR A 21 6.73 -12.30 13.15
C TYR A 21 5.76 -11.14 13.18
N CYS A 22 4.92 -10.99 12.16
CA CYS A 22 3.99 -9.88 12.07
C CYS A 22 2.66 -10.23 12.75
N LYS A 23 2.23 -9.39 13.68
CA LYS A 23 0.91 -9.52 14.32
C LYS A 23 -0.20 -8.96 13.46
N GLU A 24 0.15 -8.08 12.55
CA GLU A 24 -0.73 -7.50 11.55
C GLU A 24 0.09 -7.22 10.30
N PHE A 25 -0.58 -7.13 9.16
CA PHE A 25 0.10 -6.78 7.91
C PHE A 25 -0.30 -5.37 7.50
N ILE A 26 0.70 -4.49 7.44
CA ILE A 26 0.54 -3.13 6.92
C ILE A 26 1.18 -3.13 5.55
N ILE A 27 0.40 -2.83 4.51
CA ILE A 27 0.86 -2.91 3.12
C ILE A 27 0.84 -1.51 2.52
N ALA A 28 1.95 -1.12 1.90
CA ALA A 28 2.06 0.12 1.14
C ALA A 28 2.58 -0.19 -0.26
N GLU A 29 2.27 0.66 -1.23
CA GLU A 29 2.71 0.45 -2.60
C GLU A 29 4.22 0.65 -2.76
N GLY A 30 4.73 1.82 -2.39
CA GLY A 30 6.12 2.21 -2.66
C GLY A 30 7.02 2.24 -1.44
N PHE A 31 8.34 2.26 -1.70
CA PHE A 31 9.35 2.24 -0.65
C PHE A 31 9.28 3.47 0.26
N ALA A 32 9.13 4.67 -0.31
CA ALA A 32 9.14 5.90 0.49
C ALA A 32 7.99 5.91 1.51
N THR A 33 6.78 5.55 1.07
CA THR A 33 5.61 5.45 1.95
C THR A 33 5.81 4.36 3.00
N ALA A 34 6.28 3.19 2.60
CA ALA A 34 6.53 2.09 3.52
C ALA A 34 7.56 2.45 4.58
N ALA A 35 8.66 3.10 4.18
CA ALA A 35 9.70 3.52 5.12
C ALA A 35 9.19 4.57 6.10
N THR A 36 8.38 5.52 5.63
CA THR A 36 7.79 6.55 6.48
C THR A 36 6.86 5.93 7.52
N ILE A 37 6.03 4.97 7.12
CA ILE A 37 5.13 4.26 8.02
C ILE A 37 5.93 3.47 9.07
N TYR A 38 6.97 2.78 8.63
CA TYR A 38 7.83 2.02 9.55
C TYR A 38 8.45 2.95 10.60
N LYS A 39 8.96 4.10 10.18
CA LYS A 39 9.53 5.09 11.12
C LYS A 39 8.50 5.63 12.10
N ALA A 40 7.30 5.91 11.62
CA ALA A 40 6.24 6.51 12.43
C ALA A 40 5.65 5.53 13.44
N LEU A 41 5.43 4.29 13.04
CA LEU A 41 4.73 3.29 13.85
C LEU A 41 5.66 2.29 14.51
N ASN A 42 6.89 2.17 14.05
CA ASN A 42 7.85 1.16 14.50
C ASN A 42 7.27 -0.26 14.38
N LYS A 43 6.54 -0.50 13.30
CA LYS A 43 5.92 -1.80 13.00
C LYS A 43 6.38 -2.29 11.63
N PRO A 44 6.47 -3.61 11.42
CA PRO A 44 6.82 -4.13 10.09
C PRO A 44 5.85 -3.67 9.02
N VAL A 45 6.37 -3.34 7.84
CA VAL A 45 5.57 -2.89 6.69
C VAL A 45 5.95 -3.70 5.46
N ILE A 46 4.95 -4.10 4.71
CA ILE A 46 5.11 -4.80 3.43
C ILE A 46 5.04 -3.77 2.31
N MET A 47 6.09 -3.72 1.49
CA MET A 47 6.10 -2.88 0.30
C MET A 47 5.72 -3.71 -0.92
N GLY A 48 4.68 -3.28 -1.63
CA GLY A 48 4.12 -4.04 -2.75
C GLY A 48 4.76 -3.78 -4.10
N ILE A 49 5.68 -2.85 -4.20
CA ILE A 49 6.40 -2.46 -5.42
C ILE A 49 5.57 -1.61 -6.36
N ASP A 50 4.38 -2.05 -6.74
CA ASP A 50 3.46 -1.24 -7.54
C ASP A 50 1.99 -1.61 -7.25
N ALA A 51 1.08 -0.75 -7.71
CA ALA A 51 -0.35 -0.90 -7.45
C ALA A 51 -0.93 -2.20 -8.02
N GLY A 52 -0.48 -2.61 -9.19
CA GLY A 52 -0.98 -3.82 -9.84
C GLY A 52 -0.64 -5.11 -9.10
N ASN A 53 0.36 -5.05 -8.23
CA ASN A 53 0.81 -6.21 -7.47
C ASN A 53 0.08 -6.37 -6.12
N LEU A 54 -0.57 -5.31 -5.64
CA LEU A 54 -1.17 -5.29 -4.30
C LEU A 54 -2.25 -6.33 -4.11
N SER A 55 -3.11 -6.53 -5.09
CA SER A 55 -4.20 -7.51 -5.02
C SER A 55 -3.66 -8.93 -4.84
N LYS A 56 -2.59 -9.26 -5.55
CA LYS A 56 -1.95 -10.57 -5.45
C LYS A 56 -1.33 -10.79 -4.07
N ILE A 57 -0.72 -9.76 -3.52
CA ILE A 57 -0.13 -9.81 -2.18
C ILE A 57 -1.21 -10.05 -1.13
N VAL A 58 -2.30 -9.30 -1.18
CA VAL A 58 -3.41 -9.47 -0.25
C VAL A 58 -3.98 -10.88 -0.33
N GLU A 59 -4.21 -11.39 -1.54
CA GLU A 59 -4.70 -12.74 -1.75
C GLU A 59 -3.78 -13.80 -1.12
N THR A 60 -2.47 -13.68 -1.36
CA THR A 60 -1.48 -14.60 -0.81
C THR A 60 -1.47 -14.56 0.72
N LEU A 61 -1.50 -13.36 1.31
CA LEU A 61 -1.48 -13.21 2.76
C LEU A 61 -2.76 -13.78 3.39
N LYS A 62 -3.89 -13.56 2.79
CA LYS A 62 -5.16 -14.10 3.31
C LYS A 62 -5.19 -15.63 3.24
N ASN A 63 -4.61 -16.21 2.21
CA ASN A 63 -4.55 -17.67 2.09
C ASN A 63 -3.61 -18.30 3.11
N LYS A 64 -2.48 -17.67 3.40
CA LYS A 64 -1.49 -18.18 4.34
C LYS A 64 -1.78 -17.83 5.80
N PHE A 65 -2.33 -16.66 6.05
CA PHE A 65 -2.53 -16.11 7.40
C PHE A 65 -3.97 -15.65 7.56
N GLN A 66 -4.89 -16.58 7.59
CA GLN A 66 -6.33 -16.31 7.54
C GLN A 66 -6.85 -15.41 8.66
N ASN A 67 -6.20 -15.43 9.81
CA ASN A 67 -6.64 -14.67 10.98
C ASN A 67 -5.84 -13.41 11.26
N THR A 68 -4.86 -13.10 10.42
CA THR A 68 -4.02 -11.93 10.63
C THR A 68 -4.65 -10.69 9.98
N PRO A 69 -4.87 -9.61 10.74
CA PRO A 69 -5.46 -8.39 10.17
C PRO A 69 -4.56 -7.77 9.10
N ILE A 70 -5.18 -7.23 8.06
CA ILE A 70 -4.48 -6.56 6.96
C ILE A 70 -4.97 -5.13 6.85
N THR A 71 -4.03 -4.18 6.80
CA THR A 71 -4.29 -2.77 6.52
C THR A 71 -3.53 -2.38 5.26
N LEU A 72 -4.26 -1.91 4.27
CA LEU A 72 -3.68 -1.40 3.02
C LEU A 72 -3.68 0.12 3.06
N ILE A 73 -2.51 0.71 2.89
CA ILE A 73 -2.35 2.16 2.83
C ILE A 73 -2.10 2.54 1.38
N ALA A 74 -3.06 3.21 0.78
CA ALA A 74 -3.03 3.57 -0.63
C ALA A 74 -2.36 4.91 -0.86
N ASP A 75 -1.77 5.06 -2.04
CA ASP A 75 -1.39 6.38 -2.54
C ASP A 75 -2.65 7.07 -3.07
N ASN A 76 -2.68 8.39 -2.99
CA ASN A 76 -3.80 9.19 -3.51
C ASN A 76 -3.27 10.25 -4.46
N ASP A 77 -3.28 9.96 -5.75
CA ASP A 77 -2.83 10.89 -6.78
C ASP A 77 -3.99 11.79 -7.24
N LYS A 78 -4.43 12.63 -6.35
CA LYS A 78 -5.54 13.57 -6.56
C LYS A 78 -5.28 14.55 -7.70
N LYS A 79 -4.03 14.90 -7.94
CA LYS A 79 -3.67 15.83 -9.02
C LYS A 79 -4.01 15.25 -10.39
N ARG A 80 -3.78 13.95 -10.59
CA ARG A 80 -4.18 13.28 -11.83
C ARG A 80 -5.71 13.29 -11.98
N GLU A 81 -6.42 13.04 -10.90
CA GLU A 81 -7.88 13.05 -10.89
C GLU A 81 -8.43 14.43 -11.29
N LEU A 82 -7.81 15.51 -10.78
CA LEU A 82 -8.19 16.88 -11.13
C LEU A 82 -7.96 17.20 -12.62
N LYS A 83 -7.08 16.46 -13.28
CA LYS A 83 -6.80 16.60 -14.72
C LYS A 83 -7.65 15.65 -15.58
N GLY A 84 -8.59 14.93 -14.98
CA GLY A 84 -9.42 13.96 -15.68
C GLY A 84 -8.74 12.63 -15.94
N LEU A 85 -7.61 12.37 -15.28
CA LEU A 85 -6.85 11.11 -15.42
C LEU A 85 -7.19 10.15 -14.27
N SER A 86 -6.85 8.87 -14.45
CA SER A 86 -7.09 7.86 -13.42
C SER A 86 -6.26 8.11 -12.17
N ASN A 87 -6.87 7.93 -11.00
CA ASN A 87 -6.18 7.88 -9.73
C ASN A 87 -5.95 6.39 -9.39
N VAL A 88 -4.89 5.82 -9.93
CA VAL A 88 -4.64 4.39 -9.90
C VAL A 88 -4.56 3.83 -8.48
N GLY A 89 -3.88 4.52 -7.57
CA GLY A 89 -3.76 4.07 -6.19
C GLY A 89 -5.09 3.94 -5.49
N VAL A 90 -5.96 4.94 -5.63
CA VAL A 90 -7.30 4.92 -5.02
C VAL A 90 -8.18 3.86 -5.66
N GLU A 91 -8.17 3.76 -6.99
CA GLU A 91 -8.98 2.77 -7.71
C GLU A 91 -8.57 1.34 -7.33
N THR A 92 -7.28 1.07 -7.29
CA THR A 92 -6.76 -0.23 -6.89
C THR A 92 -7.16 -0.59 -5.45
N ALA A 93 -7.05 0.37 -4.53
CA ALA A 93 -7.43 0.15 -3.14
C ALA A 93 -8.91 -0.17 -3.00
N LYS A 94 -9.76 0.53 -3.74
CA LYS A 94 -11.20 0.28 -3.73
C LYS A 94 -11.56 -1.10 -4.30
N GLU A 95 -10.90 -1.51 -5.38
CA GLU A 95 -11.08 -2.83 -5.96
C GLU A 95 -10.69 -3.94 -4.99
N ILE A 96 -9.57 -3.78 -4.31
CA ILE A 96 -9.09 -4.73 -3.31
C ILE A 96 -10.07 -4.82 -2.14
N GLN A 97 -10.60 -3.70 -1.68
CA GLN A 97 -11.57 -3.68 -0.59
C GLN A 97 -12.88 -4.36 -0.97
N GLN A 98 -13.32 -4.22 -2.21
CA GLN A 98 -14.50 -4.94 -2.70
C GLN A 98 -14.28 -6.44 -2.75
N LYS A 99 -13.08 -6.86 -3.13
CA LYS A 99 -12.73 -8.27 -3.25
C LYS A 99 -12.46 -8.92 -1.89
N PHE A 100 -11.90 -8.16 -0.95
CA PHE A 100 -11.55 -8.63 0.40
C PHE A 100 -12.15 -7.68 1.43
N SER A 101 -13.43 -7.89 1.76
CA SER A 101 -14.20 -6.94 2.56
C SER A 101 -13.74 -6.79 4.00
N ASP A 102 -12.97 -7.73 4.50
CA ASP A 102 -12.50 -7.74 5.89
C ASP A 102 -11.16 -7.02 6.10
N ILE A 103 -10.56 -6.48 5.05
CA ILE A 103 -9.33 -5.69 5.20
C ILE A 103 -9.67 -4.23 5.48
N LYS A 104 -8.72 -3.55 6.13
CA LYS A 104 -8.83 -2.11 6.35
C LYS A 104 -8.07 -1.38 5.26
N VAL A 105 -8.69 -0.37 4.67
CA VAL A 105 -8.05 0.46 3.64
C VAL A 105 -8.00 1.89 4.14
N ILE A 106 -6.81 2.49 4.08
CA ILE A 106 -6.58 3.89 4.44
C ILE A 106 -6.15 4.63 3.19
N ILE A 107 -6.91 5.65 2.81
CA ILE A 107 -6.59 6.51 1.69
C ILE A 107 -6.31 7.90 2.25
N PRO A 108 -5.12 8.47 2.02
CA PRO A 108 -4.81 9.82 2.52
C PRO A 108 -5.80 10.82 1.96
N LYS A 109 -6.31 11.69 2.82
CA LYS A 109 -7.17 12.78 2.38
C LYS A 109 -6.30 13.92 1.89
N ILE A 110 -6.44 14.26 0.63
CA ILE A 110 -5.63 15.30 -0.01
C ILE A 110 -6.59 16.33 -0.60
N SER A 111 -6.45 17.59 -0.18
CA SER A 111 -7.24 18.67 -0.73
C SER A 111 -6.80 18.99 -2.16
N ASN A 112 -7.65 19.69 -2.93
CA ASN A 112 -7.29 20.12 -4.28
C ASN A 112 -6.02 20.98 -4.27
N GLN A 113 -5.86 21.85 -3.28
CA GLN A 113 -4.68 22.69 -3.15
C GLN A 113 -3.42 21.87 -2.92
N GLU A 114 -3.48 20.91 -2.02
CA GLU A 114 -2.35 20.01 -1.76
C GLU A 114 -1.99 19.19 -2.99
N ALA A 115 -2.99 18.70 -3.73
CA ALA A 115 -2.77 17.95 -4.95
C ALA A 115 -2.03 18.77 -6.00
N GLU A 116 -2.39 20.05 -6.14
CA GLU A 116 -1.72 20.96 -7.07
C GLU A 116 -0.26 21.19 -6.69
N GLN A 117 0.09 21.03 -5.42
CA GLN A 117 1.47 21.10 -4.93
C GLN A 117 2.23 19.78 -5.09
N GLY A 118 1.59 18.76 -5.66
CA GLY A 118 2.24 17.47 -5.91
C GLY A 118 2.16 16.47 -4.77
N ILE A 119 1.34 16.73 -3.75
CA ILE A 119 1.18 15.83 -2.61
C ILE A 119 0.28 14.65 -3.04
N SER A 120 0.74 13.43 -2.86
CA SER A 120 0.01 12.23 -3.30
C SER A 120 0.03 11.05 -2.33
N ASP A 121 0.90 11.04 -1.33
CA ASP A 121 1.01 9.92 -0.40
C ASP A 121 1.34 10.38 1.03
N PHE A 122 1.39 9.40 1.93
CA PHE A 122 1.73 9.68 3.33
C PHE A 122 3.13 10.26 3.50
N ASN A 123 4.06 9.87 2.65
CA ASN A 123 5.42 10.39 2.72
C ASN A 123 5.44 11.90 2.47
N ASP A 124 4.68 12.36 1.47
CA ASP A 124 4.56 13.79 1.16
C ASP A 124 3.91 14.56 2.30
N ILE A 125 2.93 13.96 2.98
CA ILE A 125 2.21 14.60 4.08
C ILE A 125 3.09 14.75 5.32
N PHE A 126 3.89 13.72 5.64
CA PHE A 126 4.69 13.69 6.87
C PHE A 126 6.10 14.27 6.71
N LEU A 127 6.49 14.65 5.52
CA LEU A 127 7.71 15.38 5.28
C LEU A 127 7.43 16.87 5.20
#